data_0f18e1b80da3009f20aabeee2606e284
#
_entry.id   0f18e1b80da3009f20aabeee2606e284
#
_cell.length_a   1.000
_cell.length_b   1.000
_cell.length_c   1.000
_cell.angle_alpha   90.00
_cell.angle_beta   90.00
_cell.angle_gamma   90.00
#
_symmetry.space_group_name_H-M   'P 1'
#
loop_
_entity.id
_entity.type
_entity.pdbx_description
1 polymer ?
#
loop_
_entity_poly.entity_id
_entity_poly.type
_entity_poly.pdbx_seq_one_letter_code
_entity_poly.pdbx_strand_id
1 'polypeptide(L)'
;MHKLGLICFFNDLRVADNPALMQAASGCEKLICVYIQPPDDLLEGFAIAPTTLRRQQLYQSLDALDRSLGALSQHIQVIADGSTEGLAALLERFDPCAVYRSEQANWRMQTRWNTIAQRYPKTVFCEMTSHTLFELSALPFTIDHLPSSFSKFRRQVESLPI
;
A
#
# COMPACT_ATOMS: atom_id res chain seq x y z
N MET A 1 7.95 11.93 16.09
CA MET A 1 7.70 10.48 16.00
C MET A 1 6.31 10.20 16.55
N HIS A 2 5.46 9.46 15.83
CA HIS A 2 4.11 9.10 16.27
C HIS A 2 4.15 7.97 17.31
N LYS A 3 3.26 7.99 18.30
CA LYS A 3 3.21 6.90 19.31
C LYS A 3 2.81 5.56 18.72
N LEU A 4 1.81 5.57 17.83
CA LEU A 4 1.28 4.37 17.19
C LEU A 4 1.00 4.66 15.71
N GLY A 5 1.53 3.82 14.84
CA GLY A 5 1.25 3.80 13.40
C GLY A 5 0.54 2.54 12.99
N LEU A 6 -0.20 2.63 11.89
CA LEU A 6 -0.82 1.51 11.19
C LEU A 6 -0.24 1.45 9.77
N ILE A 7 0.32 0.33 9.36
CA ILE A 7 0.72 0.09 7.95
C ILE A 7 -0.27 -0.86 7.30
N CYS A 8 -0.89 -0.40 6.21
CA CYS A 8 -1.86 -1.16 5.43
C CYS A 8 -1.18 -1.75 4.18
N PHE A 9 -0.98 -3.06 4.18
CA PHE A 9 -0.51 -3.81 3.01
C PHE A 9 -1.67 -4.13 2.07
N PHE A 10 -1.42 -4.07 0.77
CA PHE A 10 -2.37 -4.44 -0.29
C PHE A 10 -1.71 -5.37 -1.31
N ASN A 11 -1.09 -4.81 -2.36
CA ASN A 11 -0.43 -5.56 -3.42
C ASN A 11 1.09 -5.70 -3.21
N ASP A 12 1.62 -5.04 -2.20
CA ASP A 12 3.03 -4.88 -1.86
C ASP A 12 3.44 -5.78 -0.70
N LEU A 13 3.07 -7.05 -0.73
CA LEU A 13 3.27 -8.04 0.34
C LEU A 13 4.76 -8.43 0.50
N ARG A 14 5.60 -7.43 0.85
CA ARG A 14 7.04 -7.60 1.05
C ARG A 14 7.57 -6.65 2.12
N VAL A 15 8.66 -7.06 2.77
CA VAL A 15 9.39 -6.23 3.74
C VAL A 15 10.50 -5.45 3.03
N ALA A 16 11.25 -6.11 2.14
CA ALA A 16 12.32 -5.46 1.38
C ALA A 16 11.74 -4.54 0.32
N ASP A 17 12.45 -3.41 0.07
CA ASP A 17 12.04 -2.43 -0.94
C ASP A 17 10.56 -2.01 -0.80
N ASN A 18 10.16 -1.67 0.43
CA ASN A 18 8.81 -1.19 0.74
C ASN A 18 8.90 0.20 1.40
N PRO A 19 8.81 1.28 0.61
CA PRO A 19 8.93 2.65 1.11
C PRO A 19 7.89 2.99 2.17
N ALA A 20 6.66 2.48 2.05
CA ALA A 20 5.59 2.73 3.01
C ALA A 20 5.92 2.10 4.38
N LEU A 21 6.43 0.86 4.38
CA LEU A 21 6.87 0.19 5.61
C LEU A 21 8.08 0.90 6.24
N MET A 22 9.06 1.31 5.44
CA MET A 22 10.23 2.04 5.92
C MET A 22 9.84 3.37 6.55
N GLN A 23 8.96 4.14 5.91
CA GLN A 23 8.45 5.40 6.44
C GLN A 23 7.67 5.19 7.74
N ALA A 24 6.81 4.18 7.80
CA ALA A 24 6.05 3.83 9.00
C ALA A 24 6.98 3.44 10.16
N ALA A 25 7.98 2.59 9.89
CA ALA A 25 8.93 2.12 10.91
C ALA A 25 9.82 3.24 11.45
N SER A 26 10.23 4.19 10.61
CA SER A 26 11.02 5.35 11.05
C SER A 26 10.18 6.44 11.72
N GLY A 27 8.89 6.52 11.35
CA GLY A 27 7.98 7.57 11.82
C GLY A 27 7.25 7.25 13.13
N CYS A 28 7.22 5.99 13.58
CA CYS A 28 6.42 5.53 14.71
C CYS A 28 7.22 4.77 15.75
N GLU A 29 6.83 4.91 17.04
CA GLU A 29 7.38 4.13 18.14
C GLU A 29 6.86 2.69 18.15
N LYS A 30 5.59 2.52 17.76
CA LYS A 30 4.91 1.22 17.64
C LYS A 30 4.20 1.17 16.31
N LEU A 31 4.18 -0.01 15.69
CA LEU A 31 3.58 -0.22 14.40
C LEU A 31 2.67 -1.46 14.43
N ILE A 32 1.48 -1.33 13.87
CA ILE A 32 0.57 -2.44 13.61
C ILE A 32 0.58 -2.70 12.11
N CYS A 33 0.89 -3.92 11.72
CA CYS A 33 0.89 -4.37 10.34
C CYS A 33 -0.44 -5.04 10.01
N VAL A 34 -1.17 -4.52 9.02
CA VAL A 34 -2.45 -5.09 8.60
C VAL A 34 -2.45 -5.35 7.09
N TYR A 35 -3.04 -6.46 6.68
CA TYR A 35 -3.47 -6.68 5.32
C TYR A 35 -4.98 -6.47 5.27
N ILE A 36 -5.43 -5.59 4.40
CA ILE A 36 -6.85 -5.31 4.22
C ILE A 36 -7.29 -5.99 2.94
N GLN A 37 -8.17 -6.99 3.07
CA GLN A 37 -8.72 -7.69 1.93
C GLN A 37 -9.62 -6.73 1.14
N PRO A 38 -9.34 -6.50 -0.17
CA PRO A 38 -10.20 -5.66 -0.99
C PRO A 38 -11.63 -6.21 -0.98
N PRO A 39 -12.65 -5.37 -0.81
CA PRO A 39 -14.04 -5.82 -0.89
C PRO A 39 -14.41 -6.24 -2.32
N ASP A 40 -15.39 -7.11 -2.44
CA ASP A 40 -15.76 -7.75 -3.71
C ASP A 40 -16.18 -6.74 -4.79
N ASP A 41 -16.80 -5.62 -4.42
CA ASP A 41 -17.20 -4.56 -5.36
C ASP A 41 -16.00 -3.84 -6.02
N LEU A 42 -14.82 -3.86 -5.42
CA LEU A 42 -13.59 -3.42 -6.08
C LEU A 42 -13.10 -4.42 -7.13
N LEU A 43 -13.56 -5.67 -7.04
CA LEU A 43 -13.24 -6.74 -7.98
C LEU A 43 -14.27 -6.82 -9.14
N GLU A 44 -15.45 -6.20 -9.00
CA GLU A 44 -16.54 -6.23 -9.98
C GLU A 44 -16.21 -5.60 -11.34
N GLY A 45 -15.19 -4.75 -11.42
CA GLY A 45 -14.68 -4.20 -12.69
C GLY A 45 -13.79 -5.18 -13.48
N PHE A 46 -13.32 -6.23 -12.84
CA PHE A 46 -12.56 -7.32 -13.45
C PHE A 46 -13.48 -8.53 -13.44
N ALA A 47 -14.02 -8.91 -14.59
CA ALA A 47 -15.04 -9.94 -14.82
C ALA A 47 -14.69 -11.36 -14.31
N ILE A 48 -13.81 -11.53 -13.35
CA ILE A 48 -13.35 -12.80 -12.85
C ILE A 48 -13.30 -12.74 -11.32
N ALA A 49 -14.23 -13.44 -10.68
CA ALA A 49 -14.10 -13.78 -9.26
C ALA A 49 -12.70 -14.39 -9.00
N PRO A 50 -12.05 -14.06 -7.88
CA PRO A 50 -10.72 -14.60 -7.62
C PRO A 50 -10.77 -16.12 -7.64
N THR A 51 -10.02 -16.72 -8.59
CA THR A 51 -9.92 -18.17 -8.73
C THR A 51 -9.32 -18.78 -7.46
N THR A 52 -9.57 -20.06 -7.23
CA THR A 52 -8.95 -20.80 -6.11
C THR A 52 -7.42 -20.66 -6.10
N LEU A 53 -6.78 -20.68 -7.27
CA LEU A 53 -5.33 -20.50 -7.40
C LEU A 53 -4.87 -19.11 -6.96
N ARG A 54 -5.62 -18.06 -7.31
CA ARG A 54 -5.29 -16.69 -6.90
C ARG A 54 -5.41 -16.51 -5.38
N ARG A 55 -6.44 -17.11 -4.77
CA ARG A 55 -6.59 -17.12 -3.31
C ARG A 55 -5.45 -17.88 -2.64
N GLN A 56 -5.09 -19.04 -3.17
CA GLN A 56 -3.97 -19.83 -2.67
C GLN A 56 -2.66 -19.05 -2.73
N GLN A 57 -2.38 -18.38 -3.86
CA GLN A 57 -1.20 -17.53 -4.01
C GLN A 57 -1.20 -16.38 -3.00
N LEU A 58 -2.35 -15.74 -2.79
CA LEU A 58 -2.48 -14.67 -1.80
C LEU A 58 -2.12 -15.18 -0.39
N TYR A 59 -2.71 -16.31 0.04
CA TYR A 59 -2.39 -16.87 1.37
C TYR A 59 -0.92 -17.25 1.50
N GLN A 60 -0.31 -17.82 0.48
CA GLN A 60 1.14 -18.13 0.48
C GLN A 60 1.98 -16.83 0.58
N SER A 61 1.56 -15.76 -0.07
CA SER A 61 2.23 -14.46 0.02
C SER A 61 2.09 -13.83 1.40
N LEU A 62 0.91 -13.95 2.03
CA LEU A 62 0.67 -13.49 3.40
C LEU A 62 1.50 -14.28 4.41
N ASP A 63 1.58 -15.61 4.27
CA ASP A 63 2.44 -16.47 5.12
C ASP A 63 3.93 -16.10 4.98
N ALA A 64 4.37 -15.79 3.76
CA ALA A 64 5.74 -15.38 3.51
C ALA A 64 6.04 -14.00 4.12
N LEU A 65 5.09 -13.06 4.01
CA LEU A 65 5.18 -11.74 4.65
C LEU A 65 5.20 -11.87 6.17
N ASP A 66 4.31 -12.69 6.76
CA ASP A 66 4.25 -12.88 8.22
C ASP A 66 5.56 -13.46 8.77
N ARG A 67 6.15 -14.44 8.07
CA ARG A 67 7.48 -14.97 8.44
C ARG A 67 8.58 -13.90 8.38
N SER A 68 8.53 -13.03 7.36
CA SER A 68 9.51 -11.95 7.22
C SER A 68 9.34 -10.89 8.30
N LEU A 69 8.10 -10.55 8.65
CA LEU A 69 7.76 -9.67 9.76
C LEU A 69 8.12 -10.29 11.11
N GLY A 70 7.94 -11.61 11.27
CA GLY A 70 8.32 -12.36 12.46
C GLY A 70 9.81 -12.23 12.80
N ALA A 71 10.69 -12.18 11.80
CA ALA A 71 12.12 -11.90 11.99
C ALA A 71 12.38 -10.48 12.57
N LEU A 72 11.41 -9.58 12.44
CA LEU A 72 11.43 -8.22 13.03
C LEU A 72 10.55 -8.10 14.28
N SER A 73 10.14 -9.24 14.87
CA SER A 73 9.23 -9.31 16.03
C SER A 73 7.86 -8.64 15.77
N GLN A 74 7.39 -8.71 14.52
CA GLN A 74 6.10 -8.21 14.07
C GLN A 74 5.28 -9.33 13.44
N HIS A 75 3.95 -9.12 13.35
CA HIS A 75 3.03 -10.04 12.70
C HIS A 75 2.01 -9.27 11.87
N ILE A 76 1.53 -9.89 10.78
CA ILE A 76 0.46 -9.32 9.97
C ILE A 76 -0.91 -9.71 10.52
N GLN A 77 -1.80 -8.73 10.64
CA GLN A 77 -3.21 -8.98 10.93
C GLN A 77 -4.01 -8.92 9.63
N VAL A 78 -4.75 -9.97 9.32
CA VAL A 78 -5.61 -10.01 8.13
C VAL A 78 -6.99 -9.49 8.49
N ILE A 79 -7.42 -8.43 7.81
CA ILE A 79 -8.72 -7.80 7.97
C ILE A 79 -9.58 -8.18 6.77
N ALA A 80 -10.62 -8.98 7.02
CA ALA A 80 -11.50 -9.51 5.98
C ALA A 80 -12.43 -8.45 5.39
N ASP A 81 -12.83 -7.46 6.20
CA ASP A 81 -13.66 -6.35 5.74
C ASP A 81 -12.81 -5.16 5.31
N GLY A 82 -12.54 -5.06 4.01
CA GLY A 82 -11.85 -3.95 3.38
C GLY A 82 -12.75 -2.79 2.95
N SER A 83 -13.97 -2.73 3.43
CA SER A 83 -14.85 -1.59 3.23
C SER A 83 -14.34 -0.33 3.94
N THR A 84 -14.96 0.80 3.65
CA THR A 84 -14.67 2.06 4.37
C THR A 84 -14.99 1.91 5.86
N GLU A 85 -16.04 1.19 6.19
CA GLU A 85 -16.48 0.89 7.56
C GLU A 85 -15.52 -0.03 8.29
N GLY A 86 -14.99 -1.06 7.61
CA GLY A 86 -13.96 -1.96 8.16
C GLY A 86 -12.67 -1.21 8.50
N LEU A 87 -12.22 -0.30 7.64
CA LEU A 87 -11.09 0.56 7.94
C LEU A 87 -11.41 1.55 9.08
N ALA A 88 -12.61 2.13 9.10
CA ALA A 88 -13.06 2.99 10.20
C ALA A 88 -13.03 2.26 11.54
N ALA A 89 -13.53 1.03 11.60
CA ALA A 89 -13.51 0.21 12.81
C ALA A 89 -12.08 -0.07 13.32
N LEU A 90 -11.12 -0.25 12.41
CA LEU A 90 -9.71 -0.37 12.78
C LEU A 90 -9.17 0.91 13.40
N LEU A 91 -9.47 2.07 12.80
CA LEU A 91 -9.04 3.37 13.32
C LEU A 91 -9.64 3.65 14.70
N GLU A 92 -10.91 3.34 14.88
CA GLU A 92 -11.59 3.47 16.18
C GLU A 92 -11.02 2.52 17.25
N ARG A 93 -10.66 1.29 16.86
CA ARG A 93 -10.11 0.29 17.77
C ARG A 93 -8.70 0.63 18.24
N PHE A 94 -7.84 1.10 17.35
CA PHE A 94 -6.41 1.27 17.60
C PHE A 94 -6.01 2.73 17.86
N ASP A 95 -6.85 3.68 17.46
CA ASP A 95 -6.59 5.13 17.54
C ASP A 95 -5.16 5.52 17.08
N PRO A 96 -4.73 5.11 15.86
CA PRO A 96 -3.38 5.37 15.40
C PRO A 96 -3.18 6.85 15.11
N CYS A 97 -2.00 7.38 15.44
CA CYS A 97 -1.63 8.75 15.11
C CYS A 97 -1.36 8.91 13.61
N ALA A 98 -0.91 7.84 12.95
CA ALA A 98 -0.61 7.85 11.52
C ALA A 98 -0.97 6.50 10.86
N VAL A 99 -1.39 6.56 9.61
CA VAL A 99 -1.70 5.41 8.76
C VAL A 99 -0.90 5.52 7.47
N TYR A 100 -0.24 4.44 7.11
CA TYR A 100 0.65 4.36 5.95
C TYR A 100 0.16 3.31 4.96
N ARG A 101 0.36 3.57 3.69
CA ARG A 101 0.19 2.58 2.62
C ARG A 101 1.02 2.92 1.40
N SER A 102 1.22 1.94 0.53
CA SER A 102 1.64 2.21 -0.84
C SER A 102 0.48 2.80 -1.65
N GLU A 103 0.78 3.78 -2.50
CA GLU A 103 -0.17 4.38 -3.42
C GLU A 103 -0.86 3.31 -4.27
N GLN A 104 -2.14 3.49 -4.52
CA GLN A 104 -2.94 2.54 -5.30
C GLN A 104 -3.39 3.16 -6.61
N ALA A 105 -3.13 2.48 -7.74
CA ALA A 105 -3.56 2.94 -9.06
C ALA A 105 -5.09 2.86 -9.25
N ASN A 106 -5.79 2.07 -8.44
CA ASN A 106 -7.23 1.92 -8.51
C ASN A 106 -7.92 3.15 -7.91
N TRP A 107 -8.62 3.93 -8.76
CA TRP A 107 -9.31 5.16 -8.35
C TRP A 107 -10.35 4.97 -7.24
N ARG A 108 -11.05 3.80 -7.21
CA ARG A 108 -12.02 3.50 -6.13
C ARG A 108 -11.32 3.33 -4.79
N MET A 109 -10.16 2.66 -4.77
CA MET A 109 -9.34 2.55 -3.56
C MET A 109 -8.81 3.92 -3.12
N GLN A 110 -8.46 4.77 -4.07
CA GLN A 110 -8.02 6.14 -3.79
C GLN A 110 -9.15 6.99 -3.21
N THR A 111 -10.34 6.91 -3.81
CA THR A 111 -11.53 7.64 -3.32
C THR A 111 -11.88 7.20 -1.89
N ARG A 112 -11.88 5.90 -1.59
CA ARG A 112 -12.14 5.39 -0.23
C ARG A 112 -11.11 5.88 0.78
N TRP A 113 -9.84 5.86 0.39
CA TRP A 113 -8.76 6.38 1.23
C TRP A 113 -8.96 7.86 1.57
N ASN A 114 -9.27 8.67 0.58
CA ASN A 114 -9.53 10.09 0.77
C ASN A 114 -10.77 10.34 1.64
N THR A 115 -11.82 9.54 1.46
CA THR A 115 -13.04 9.62 2.29
C THR A 115 -12.73 9.33 3.75
N ILE A 116 -11.95 8.28 4.03
CA ILE A 116 -11.55 7.93 5.40
C ILE A 116 -10.62 9.00 6.00
N ALA A 117 -9.67 9.52 5.23
CA ALA A 117 -8.77 10.57 5.68
C ALA A 117 -9.54 11.85 6.10
N GLN A 118 -10.57 12.21 5.34
CA GLN A 118 -11.44 13.35 5.69
C GLN A 118 -12.25 13.10 6.96
N ARG A 119 -12.68 11.85 7.21
CA ARG A 119 -13.44 11.47 8.41
C ARG A 119 -12.59 11.49 9.68
N TYR A 120 -11.27 11.26 9.57
CA TYR A 120 -10.34 11.19 10.70
C TYR A 120 -9.23 12.26 10.60
N PRO A 121 -9.56 13.56 10.72
CA PRO A 121 -8.61 14.66 10.48
C PRO A 121 -7.48 14.75 11.54
N LYS A 122 -7.59 14.03 12.65
CA LYS A 122 -6.54 13.95 13.68
C LYS A 122 -5.48 12.89 13.36
N THR A 123 -5.78 11.95 12.47
CA THR A 123 -4.88 10.90 12.05
C THR A 123 -4.15 11.34 10.78
N VAL A 124 -2.84 11.19 10.74
CA VAL A 124 -2.03 11.51 9.55
C VAL A 124 -2.12 10.34 8.57
N PHE A 125 -2.50 10.60 7.32
CA PHE A 125 -2.56 9.59 6.25
C PHE A 125 -1.41 9.81 5.29
N CYS A 126 -0.55 8.79 5.14
CA CYS A 126 0.66 8.82 4.33
C CYS A 126 0.56 7.79 3.20
N GLU A 127 0.85 8.24 1.99
CA GLU A 127 0.97 7.38 0.81
C GLU A 127 2.37 7.49 0.22
N MET A 128 2.95 6.33 -0.14
CA MET A 128 4.28 6.25 -0.71
C MET A 128 4.21 5.56 -2.07
N THR A 129 4.85 6.15 -3.07
CA THR A 129 5.00 5.52 -4.38
C THR A 129 5.92 4.30 -4.25
N SER A 130 5.44 3.13 -4.70
CA SER A 130 6.17 1.86 -4.59
C SER A 130 5.99 0.93 -5.79
N HIS A 131 5.28 1.39 -6.83
CA HIS A 131 4.90 0.57 -7.98
C HIS A 131 5.68 0.91 -9.25
N THR A 132 6.57 1.88 -9.19
CA THR A 132 7.39 2.33 -10.32
C THR A 132 8.86 2.14 -10.02
N LEU A 133 9.64 1.79 -11.05
CA LEU A 133 11.08 1.61 -10.95
C LEU A 133 11.80 2.94 -10.63
N PHE A 134 11.26 4.04 -11.13
CA PHE A 134 11.76 5.38 -10.90
C PHE A 134 10.72 6.20 -10.13
N GLU A 135 11.17 7.05 -9.23
CA GLU A 135 10.33 8.11 -8.70
C GLU A 135 9.96 9.09 -9.81
N LEU A 136 8.72 9.58 -9.83
CA LEU A 136 8.26 10.51 -10.87
C LEU A 136 9.07 11.80 -10.91
N SER A 137 9.56 12.24 -9.75
CA SER A 137 10.43 13.42 -9.60
C SER A 137 11.84 13.23 -10.19
N ALA A 138 12.29 11.99 -10.32
CA ALA A 138 13.59 11.65 -10.89
C ALA A 138 13.57 11.53 -12.42
N LEU A 139 12.38 11.52 -13.04
CA LEU A 139 12.26 11.45 -14.48
C LEU A 139 12.69 12.76 -15.15
N PRO A 140 13.39 12.70 -16.31
CA PRO A 140 13.83 13.91 -17.05
C PRO A 140 12.71 14.57 -17.86
N PHE A 141 11.45 14.18 -17.62
CA PHE A 141 10.24 14.70 -18.26
C PHE A 141 9.04 14.55 -17.30
N THR A 142 8.01 15.35 -17.51
CA THR A 142 6.74 15.20 -16.79
C THR A 142 5.88 14.12 -17.43
N ILE A 143 4.90 13.59 -16.67
CA ILE A 143 3.97 12.57 -17.18
C ILE A 143 3.19 13.06 -18.41
N ASP A 144 2.82 14.35 -18.45
CA ASP A 144 2.14 14.95 -19.61
C ASP A 144 3.01 15.00 -20.88
N HIS A 145 4.34 14.91 -20.72
CA HIS A 145 5.32 14.87 -21.79
C HIS A 145 6.02 13.52 -21.91
N LEU A 146 5.32 12.45 -21.54
CA LEU A 146 5.84 11.08 -21.66
C LEU A 146 6.24 10.79 -23.11
N PRO A 147 7.47 10.24 -23.34
CA PRO A 147 7.90 9.88 -24.69
C PRO A 147 6.94 8.91 -25.38
N SER A 148 6.60 9.20 -26.63
CA SER A 148 5.57 8.48 -27.41
C SER A 148 5.95 7.03 -27.77
N SER A 149 7.17 6.58 -27.49
CA SER A 149 7.61 5.20 -27.71
C SER A 149 8.57 4.73 -26.62
N PHE A 150 8.55 3.41 -26.34
CA PHE A 150 9.43 2.79 -25.36
C PHE A 150 10.92 3.04 -25.66
N SER A 151 11.34 3.01 -26.93
CA SER A 151 12.74 3.24 -27.28
C SER A 151 13.21 4.67 -26.99
N LYS A 152 12.32 5.66 -27.11
CA LYS A 152 12.61 7.05 -26.71
C LYS A 152 12.64 7.19 -25.20
N PHE A 153 11.67 6.57 -24.51
CA PHE A 153 11.63 6.52 -23.04
C PHE A 153 12.91 5.89 -22.47
N ARG A 154 13.25 4.67 -22.92
CA ARG A 154 14.43 3.94 -22.45
C ARG A 154 15.70 4.77 -22.57
N ARG A 155 15.97 5.40 -23.72
CA ARG A 155 17.16 6.23 -23.94
C ARG A 155 17.29 7.40 -22.95
N GLN A 156 16.18 7.90 -22.43
CA GLN A 156 16.19 9.03 -21.49
C GLN A 156 16.39 8.57 -20.04
N VAL A 157 15.99 7.34 -19.72
CA VAL A 157 15.99 6.85 -18.32
C VAL A 157 17.08 5.81 -18.04
N GLU A 158 17.67 5.16 -19.04
CA GLU A 158 18.64 4.07 -18.85
C GLU A 158 19.94 4.46 -18.13
N SER A 159 20.24 5.75 -18.04
CA SER A 159 21.37 6.28 -17.29
C SER A 159 21.02 6.78 -15.89
N LEU A 160 19.76 6.76 -15.52
CA LEU A 160 19.33 7.19 -14.18
C LEU A 160 19.70 6.13 -13.13
N PRO A 161 20.09 6.53 -11.93
CA PRO A 161 20.26 5.60 -10.82
C PRO A 161 18.91 5.01 -10.42
N ILE A 162 18.91 3.72 -10.10
CA ILE A 162 17.76 2.97 -9.56
C ILE A 162 17.95 2.82 -8.06
#